data_5e2f9200153102967e33392ba28691b1
#
_entry.id   5e2f9200153102967e33392ba28691b1
#
_cell.length_a   1.000
_cell.length_b   1.000
_cell.length_c   1.000
_cell.angle_alpha   90.00
_cell.angle_beta   90.00
_cell.angle_gamma   90.00
#
_symmetry.space_group_name_H-M   'P 1'
#
loop_
_entity.id
_entity.type
_entity.pdbx_description
1 polymer ?
#
loop_
_entity_poly.entity_id
_entity_poly.type
_entity_poly.pdbx_seq_one_letter_code
_entity_poly.pdbx_strand_id
1 'polypeptide(L)'
;MNVVKLMGGLGNQLFQYAFGQHVQEVTGRPVRYNTSWYNVERTPPRPYRLNKFEMVVGAISYDKYKIVKEKDSLASLASMDCRHFYGYWQDPRFYNEILLERLRNEFHVKQEFWTKEFTEWYEYIKLSKNAIALHVRRGDYLHHPDHLVLTFRYYQKALAYMQAIKADPEIFVFSDDIEWCKEQFEDVHFIELPEDYLQFELMRACKHFIIANSTFSWWAAFLAYGATVIAPNQWNKTRLNGSEIHERNMLSPPWMYINLL
;
A
#
# COMPACT_ATOMS: atom_id res chain seq x y z
N MET A 1 -17.85 -19.61 -8.20
CA MET A 1 -16.80 -18.63 -8.54
C MET A 1 -17.07 -17.34 -7.77
N ASN A 2 -16.07 -16.79 -7.13
CA ASN A 2 -16.14 -15.51 -6.43
C ASN A 2 -15.52 -14.41 -7.30
N VAL A 3 -15.97 -13.16 -7.13
CA VAL A 3 -15.48 -12.01 -7.85
C VAL A 3 -15.13 -10.90 -6.87
N VAL A 4 -13.95 -10.30 -6.98
CA VAL A 4 -13.56 -9.11 -6.21
C VAL A 4 -13.44 -7.91 -7.15
N LYS A 5 -14.10 -6.80 -6.81
CA LYS A 5 -13.99 -5.55 -7.55
C LYS A 5 -12.65 -4.89 -7.26
N LEU A 6 -11.88 -4.59 -8.31
CA LEU A 6 -10.67 -3.79 -8.21
C LEU A 6 -11.00 -2.32 -8.48
N MET A 7 -10.49 -1.42 -7.61
CA MET A 7 -10.71 0.03 -7.72
C MET A 7 -9.63 0.80 -6.93
N GLY A 8 -9.47 2.09 -7.27
CA GLY A 8 -8.51 2.96 -6.57
C GLY A 8 -7.08 2.84 -7.06
N GLY A 9 -6.12 3.40 -6.31
CA GLY A 9 -4.69 3.36 -6.60
C GLY A 9 -4.05 2.01 -6.28
N LEU A 10 -2.75 1.88 -6.58
CA LEU A 10 -2.00 0.62 -6.45
C LEU A 10 -2.17 -0.05 -5.08
N GLY A 11 -1.97 0.67 -3.98
CA GLY A 11 -2.09 0.07 -2.64
C GLY A 11 -3.48 -0.52 -2.36
N ASN A 12 -4.56 0.11 -2.87
CA ASN A 12 -5.91 -0.43 -2.77
C ASN A 12 -6.10 -1.68 -3.63
N GLN A 13 -5.51 -1.70 -4.83
CA GLN A 13 -5.53 -2.87 -5.71
C GLN A 13 -4.86 -4.08 -5.04
N LEU A 14 -3.73 -3.86 -4.34
CA LEU A 14 -3.02 -4.89 -3.60
C LEU A 14 -3.88 -5.46 -2.45
N PHE A 15 -4.59 -4.61 -1.68
CA PHE A 15 -5.51 -5.07 -0.65
C PHE A 15 -6.65 -5.92 -1.22
N GLN A 16 -7.26 -5.48 -2.30
CA GLN A 16 -8.35 -6.20 -2.95
C GLN A 16 -7.88 -7.53 -3.55
N TYR A 17 -6.66 -7.56 -4.11
CA TYR A 17 -6.06 -8.81 -4.58
C TYR A 17 -5.80 -9.78 -3.43
N ALA A 18 -5.13 -9.34 -2.38
CA ALA A 18 -4.81 -10.15 -1.21
C ALA A 18 -6.09 -10.69 -0.52
N PHE A 19 -7.13 -9.86 -0.39
CA PHE A 19 -8.44 -10.32 0.09
C PHE A 19 -9.03 -11.41 -0.79
N GLY A 20 -8.94 -11.26 -2.13
CA GLY A 20 -9.40 -12.30 -3.06
C GLY A 20 -8.67 -13.64 -2.88
N GLN A 21 -7.35 -13.61 -2.62
CA GLN A 21 -6.57 -14.79 -2.31
C GLN A 21 -7.04 -15.45 -0.99
N HIS A 22 -7.30 -14.65 0.05
CA HIS A 22 -7.90 -15.14 1.29
C HIS A 22 -9.27 -15.78 1.06
N VAL A 23 -10.15 -15.13 0.29
CA VAL A 23 -11.46 -15.70 -0.06
C VAL A 23 -11.32 -17.03 -0.80
N GLN A 24 -10.35 -17.16 -1.70
CA GLN A 24 -10.08 -18.40 -2.40
C GLN A 24 -9.63 -19.52 -1.44
N GLU A 25 -8.75 -19.22 -0.49
CA GLU A 25 -8.28 -20.18 0.52
C GLU A 25 -9.42 -20.65 1.42
N VAL A 26 -10.20 -19.73 1.98
CA VAL A 26 -11.30 -20.06 2.92
C VAL A 26 -12.44 -20.81 2.23
N THR A 27 -12.76 -20.47 0.99
CA THR A 27 -13.92 -21.07 0.29
C THR A 27 -13.56 -22.26 -0.58
N GLY A 28 -12.27 -22.49 -0.89
CA GLY A 28 -11.84 -23.49 -1.88
C GLY A 28 -12.30 -23.19 -3.30
N ARG A 29 -12.83 -22.02 -3.59
CA ARG A 29 -13.42 -21.64 -4.87
C ARG A 29 -12.56 -20.61 -5.59
N PRO A 30 -12.38 -20.73 -6.92
CA PRO A 30 -11.58 -19.76 -7.67
C PRO A 30 -12.16 -18.35 -7.57
N VAL A 31 -11.25 -17.37 -7.46
CA VAL A 31 -11.58 -15.94 -7.45
C VAL A 31 -11.19 -15.33 -8.80
N ARG A 32 -12.02 -14.42 -9.29
CA ARG A 32 -11.76 -13.54 -10.43
C ARG A 32 -11.83 -12.09 -9.98
N TYR A 33 -11.19 -11.22 -10.73
CA TYR A 33 -11.08 -9.81 -10.39
C TYR A 33 -11.75 -8.93 -11.45
N ASN A 34 -12.72 -8.14 -11.02
CA ASN A 34 -13.44 -7.24 -11.91
C ASN A 34 -12.68 -5.92 -12.03
N THR A 35 -12.15 -5.65 -13.22
CA THR A 35 -11.34 -4.47 -13.56
C THR A 35 -12.14 -3.35 -14.23
N SER A 36 -13.46 -3.49 -14.38
CA SER A 36 -14.29 -2.53 -15.13
C SER A 36 -14.28 -1.10 -14.55
N TRP A 37 -13.84 -0.92 -13.30
CA TRP A 37 -13.66 0.40 -12.69
C TRP A 37 -12.63 1.26 -13.45
N TYR A 38 -11.63 0.64 -14.07
CA TYR A 38 -10.55 1.31 -14.80
C TYR A 38 -10.91 1.65 -16.26
N ASN A 39 -12.10 1.24 -16.74
CA ASN A 39 -12.58 1.59 -18.07
C ASN A 39 -13.10 3.03 -18.18
N VAL A 40 -13.15 3.76 -17.07
CA VAL A 40 -13.61 5.16 -16.99
C VAL A 40 -12.43 6.04 -16.60
N GLU A 41 -12.19 7.11 -17.37
CA GLU A 41 -11.20 8.12 -17.02
C GLU A 41 -11.53 8.79 -15.69
N ARG A 42 -10.49 9.12 -14.93
CA ARG A 42 -10.60 9.73 -13.60
C ARG A 42 -9.54 10.79 -13.40
N THR A 43 -9.87 11.79 -12.59
CA THR A 43 -8.94 12.83 -12.19
C THR A 43 -8.81 12.83 -10.67
N PRO A 44 -7.60 12.63 -10.12
CA PRO A 44 -6.37 12.27 -10.84
C PRO A 44 -6.44 10.85 -11.43
N PRO A 45 -5.61 10.53 -12.44
CA PRO A 45 -5.58 9.20 -13.07
C PRO A 45 -5.28 8.09 -12.06
N ARG A 46 -6.01 6.98 -12.18
CA ARG A 46 -5.84 5.79 -11.34
C ARG A 46 -5.80 4.55 -12.24
N PRO A 47 -4.64 4.25 -12.86
CA PRO A 47 -4.54 3.13 -13.79
C PRO A 47 -4.58 1.78 -13.07
N TYR A 48 -4.98 0.74 -13.81
CA TYR A 48 -4.81 -0.64 -13.39
C TYR A 48 -3.33 -1.02 -13.44
N ARG A 49 -2.79 -1.52 -12.33
CA ARG A 49 -1.34 -1.79 -12.19
C ARG A 49 -0.98 -3.24 -11.89
N LEU A 50 -1.92 -4.09 -11.47
CA LEU A 50 -1.57 -5.45 -11.06
C LEU A 50 -0.98 -6.32 -12.17
N ASN A 51 -1.18 -5.98 -13.45
CA ASN A 51 -0.54 -6.62 -14.58
C ASN A 51 0.98 -6.38 -14.67
N LYS A 52 1.51 -5.45 -13.87
CA LYS A 52 2.95 -5.14 -13.79
C LYS A 52 3.71 -6.06 -12.83
N PHE A 53 2.99 -6.83 -12.02
CA PHE A 53 3.53 -7.67 -10.95
C PHE A 53 3.55 -9.15 -11.34
N GLU A 54 4.29 -9.97 -10.58
CA GLU A 54 4.41 -11.42 -10.81
C GLU A 54 3.12 -12.19 -10.52
N MET A 55 2.14 -11.55 -9.91
CA MET A 55 0.84 -12.16 -9.61
C MET A 55 0.04 -12.54 -10.85
N VAL A 56 -0.76 -13.61 -10.74
CA VAL A 56 -1.70 -14.01 -11.79
C VAL A 56 -3.09 -13.49 -11.48
N VAL A 57 -3.56 -12.53 -12.26
CA VAL A 57 -4.89 -11.93 -12.11
C VAL A 57 -5.85 -12.48 -13.16
N GLY A 58 -6.80 -13.31 -12.73
CA GLY A 58 -7.90 -13.74 -13.58
C GLY A 58 -8.92 -12.61 -13.74
N ALA A 59 -8.65 -11.66 -14.65
CA ALA A 59 -9.51 -10.50 -14.86
C ALA A 59 -10.82 -10.85 -15.58
N ILE A 60 -11.92 -10.19 -15.17
CA ILE A 60 -13.22 -10.18 -15.85
C ILE A 60 -13.79 -8.77 -15.90
N SER A 61 -14.63 -8.48 -16.89
CA SER A 61 -15.25 -7.16 -17.05
C SER A 61 -16.75 -7.15 -16.74
N TYR A 62 -17.30 -8.21 -16.21
CA TYR A 62 -18.74 -8.42 -16.13
C TYR A 62 -19.24 -8.80 -14.73
N ASP A 63 -20.40 -8.26 -14.32
CA ASP A 63 -21.03 -8.42 -13.00
C ASP A 63 -22.47 -8.90 -13.08
N LYS A 64 -22.72 -10.16 -12.68
CA LYS A 64 -24.08 -10.67 -12.43
C LYS A 64 -24.24 -11.40 -11.09
N TYR A 65 -23.45 -11.05 -10.07
CA TYR A 65 -23.45 -11.77 -8.80
C TYR A 65 -24.05 -10.92 -7.68
N LYS A 66 -24.54 -11.58 -6.63
CA LYS A 66 -25.00 -10.91 -5.41
C LYS A 66 -23.84 -10.13 -4.80
N ILE A 67 -24.01 -8.83 -4.65
CA ILE A 67 -22.97 -7.93 -4.10
C ILE A 67 -22.89 -8.13 -2.59
N VAL A 68 -21.65 -8.27 -2.07
CA VAL A 68 -21.29 -8.22 -0.66
C VAL A 68 -20.41 -6.99 -0.46
N LYS A 69 -20.84 -6.07 0.38
CA LYS A 69 -20.07 -4.85 0.71
C LYS A 69 -19.18 -5.11 1.92
N GLU A 70 -18.07 -4.38 2.01
CA GLU A 70 -17.08 -4.49 3.09
C GLU A 70 -17.70 -4.34 4.50
N LYS A 71 -18.74 -3.55 4.65
CA LYS A 71 -19.49 -3.39 5.90
C LYS A 71 -20.36 -4.60 6.29
N ASP A 72 -20.59 -5.52 5.36
CA ASP A 72 -21.39 -6.71 5.62
C ASP A 72 -20.58 -7.74 6.40
N SER A 73 -21.22 -8.52 7.25
CA SER A 73 -20.55 -9.58 8.01
C SER A 73 -19.98 -10.65 7.09
N LEU A 74 -18.71 -11.00 7.28
CA LEU A 74 -18.03 -12.09 6.59
C LEU A 74 -18.02 -13.40 7.40
N ALA A 75 -18.79 -13.48 8.51
CA ALA A 75 -18.74 -14.59 9.46
C ALA A 75 -19.02 -15.96 8.84
N SER A 76 -19.55 -16.04 7.62
CA SER A 76 -19.88 -17.30 6.93
C SER A 76 -19.33 -17.36 5.50
N LEU A 77 -18.14 -16.82 5.24
CA LEU A 77 -17.52 -16.87 3.91
C LEU A 77 -17.54 -18.27 3.28
N ALA A 78 -17.19 -19.30 4.06
CA ALA A 78 -17.12 -20.67 3.59
C ALA A 78 -18.47 -21.23 3.10
N SER A 79 -19.60 -20.77 3.68
CA SER A 79 -20.96 -21.18 3.30
C SER A 79 -21.59 -20.35 2.21
N MET A 80 -20.93 -19.25 1.79
CA MET A 80 -21.46 -18.36 0.76
C MET A 80 -21.34 -18.98 -0.64
N ASP A 81 -22.44 -18.94 -1.41
CA ASP A 81 -22.41 -19.18 -2.85
C ASP A 81 -21.67 -18.04 -3.57
N CYS A 82 -21.49 -18.17 -4.90
CA CYS A 82 -20.78 -17.16 -5.70
C CYS A 82 -21.22 -15.73 -5.35
N ARG A 83 -20.24 -14.89 -5.01
CA ARG A 83 -20.43 -13.51 -4.54
C ARG A 83 -19.57 -12.53 -5.33
N HIS A 84 -20.04 -11.29 -5.38
CA HIS A 84 -19.25 -10.16 -5.85
C HIS A 84 -18.92 -9.25 -4.67
N PHE A 85 -17.64 -9.22 -4.30
CA PHE A 85 -17.14 -8.45 -3.18
C PHE A 85 -16.79 -7.03 -3.64
N TYR A 86 -17.41 -6.04 -2.98
CA TYR A 86 -17.26 -4.62 -3.27
C TYR A 86 -16.79 -3.86 -2.02
N GLY A 87 -15.55 -3.42 -2.02
CA GLY A 87 -14.90 -2.71 -0.91
C GLY A 87 -13.40 -2.60 -1.12
N TYR A 88 -12.69 -2.00 -0.17
CA TYR A 88 -11.23 -1.92 -0.17
C TYR A 88 -10.56 -3.07 0.59
N TRP A 89 -11.26 -3.67 1.55
CA TRP A 89 -10.83 -4.85 2.32
C TRP A 89 -9.49 -4.65 3.04
N GLN A 90 -9.30 -3.45 3.58
CA GLN A 90 -8.06 -3.02 4.22
C GLN A 90 -7.97 -3.54 5.66
N ASP A 91 -7.72 -4.84 5.80
CA ASP A 91 -7.64 -5.52 7.09
C ASP A 91 -6.55 -6.61 7.05
N PRO A 92 -5.43 -6.43 7.77
CA PRO A 92 -4.33 -7.40 7.77
C PRO A 92 -4.70 -8.76 8.40
N ARG A 93 -5.81 -8.85 9.15
CA ARG A 93 -6.28 -10.11 9.75
C ARG A 93 -6.75 -11.14 8.73
N PHE A 94 -6.95 -10.74 7.47
CA PHE A 94 -7.21 -11.68 6.36
C PHE A 94 -5.97 -12.48 5.95
N TYR A 95 -4.76 -12.10 6.40
CA TYR A 95 -3.52 -12.65 5.86
C TYR A 95 -2.81 -13.50 6.92
N ASN A 96 -2.84 -14.83 6.75
CA ASN A 96 -1.99 -15.74 7.52
C ASN A 96 -0.55 -15.73 6.96
N GLU A 97 0.41 -16.30 7.69
CA GLU A 97 1.82 -16.30 7.31
C GLU A 97 2.08 -16.98 5.95
N ILE A 98 1.34 -18.04 5.61
CA ILE A 98 1.48 -18.75 4.33
C ILE A 98 1.07 -17.83 3.17
N LEU A 99 -0.07 -17.15 3.33
CA LEU A 99 -0.53 -16.18 2.33
C LEU A 99 0.43 -15.00 2.21
N LEU A 100 0.92 -14.47 3.32
CA LEU A 100 1.88 -13.36 3.32
C LEU A 100 3.18 -13.72 2.60
N GLU A 101 3.72 -14.92 2.81
CA GLU A 101 4.92 -15.38 2.10
C GLU A 101 4.70 -15.44 0.58
N ARG A 102 3.54 -15.92 0.16
CA ARG A 102 3.17 -15.91 -1.25
C ARG A 102 3.03 -14.50 -1.80
N LEU A 103 2.35 -13.58 -1.06
CA LEU A 103 2.17 -12.19 -1.49
C LEU A 103 3.50 -11.44 -1.60
N ARG A 104 4.49 -11.74 -0.75
CA ARG A 104 5.85 -11.16 -0.86
C ARG A 104 6.47 -11.44 -2.22
N ASN A 105 6.30 -12.65 -2.74
CA ASN A 105 6.80 -13.04 -4.05
C ASN A 105 5.93 -12.46 -5.20
N GLU A 106 4.61 -12.56 -5.07
CA GLU A 106 3.66 -12.09 -6.09
C GLU A 106 3.67 -10.57 -6.29
N PHE A 107 4.03 -9.79 -5.24
CA PHE A 107 4.07 -8.33 -5.29
C PHE A 107 5.42 -7.77 -5.76
N HIS A 108 6.24 -8.56 -6.41
CA HIS A 108 7.40 -8.07 -7.16
C HIS A 108 7.00 -7.61 -8.55
N VAL A 109 7.58 -6.49 -8.98
CA VAL A 109 7.41 -5.98 -10.34
C VAL A 109 8.22 -6.85 -11.31
N LYS A 110 7.59 -7.30 -12.39
CA LYS A 110 8.24 -8.08 -13.43
C LYS A 110 9.43 -7.34 -14.05
N GLN A 111 10.53 -8.04 -14.24
CA GLN A 111 11.77 -7.44 -14.78
C GLN A 111 11.60 -6.78 -16.16
N GLU A 112 10.65 -7.25 -16.97
CA GLU A 112 10.36 -6.65 -18.28
C GLU A 112 9.93 -5.17 -18.21
N PHE A 113 9.51 -4.68 -17.02
CA PHE A 113 9.13 -3.28 -16.79
C PHE A 113 10.23 -2.46 -16.13
N TRP A 114 11.38 -3.06 -15.81
CA TRP A 114 12.49 -2.34 -15.20
C TRP A 114 13.17 -1.42 -16.22
N THR A 115 13.35 -0.17 -15.84
CA THR A 115 14.13 0.80 -16.62
C THR A 115 15.58 0.81 -16.16
N LYS A 116 16.47 1.42 -16.94
CA LYS A 116 17.86 1.60 -16.54
C LYS A 116 17.96 2.40 -15.24
N GLU A 117 17.25 3.54 -15.15
CA GLU A 117 17.23 4.39 -13.97
C GLU A 117 16.70 3.65 -12.73
N PHE A 118 15.63 2.87 -12.87
CA PHE A 118 15.14 2.02 -11.79
C PHE A 118 16.20 1.04 -11.32
N THR A 119 16.92 0.38 -12.23
CA THR A 119 17.94 -0.62 -11.90
C THR A 119 19.08 0.02 -11.12
N GLU A 120 19.55 1.20 -11.53
CA GLU A 120 20.58 1.96 -10.84
C GLU A 120 20.17 2.30 -9.40
N TRP A 121 18.95 2.79 -9.19
CA TRP A 121 18.41 3.04 -7.85
C TRP A 121 18.24 1.76 -7.03
N TYR A 122 17.74 0.69 -7.64
CA TYR A 122 17.51 -0.57 -6.96
C TYR A 122 18.82 -1.15 -6.40
N GLU A 123 19.87 -1.20 -7.22
CA GLU A 123 21.18 -1.67 -6.80
C GLU A 123 21.77 -0.77 -5.70
N TYR A 124 21.66 0.55 -5.83
CA TYR A 124 22.14 1.49 -4.84
C TYR A 124 21.44 1.30 -3.48
N ILE A 125 20.10 1.21 -3.46
CA ILE A 125 19.32 0.96 -2.25
C ILE A 125 19.71 -0.38 -1.59
N LYS A 126 19.90 -1.42 -2.40
CA LYS A 126 20.28 -2.76 -1.89
C LYS A 126 21.66 -2.77 -1.22
N LEU A 127 22.61 -1.96 -1.69
CA LEU A 127 23.93 -1.82 -1.10
C LEU A 127 23.92 -1.01 0.20
N SER A 128 23.00 -0.11 0.38
CA SER A 128 22.88 0.68 1.61
C SER A 128 22.62 -0.22 2.83
N LYS A 129 23.37 -0.01 3.91
CA LYS A 129 23.24 -0.81 5.15
C LYS A 129 21.93 -0.52 5.88
N ASN A 130 21.53 0.75 5.90
CA ASN A 130 20.31 1.22 6.58
C ASN A 130 19.52 2.13 5.65
N ALA A 131 19.10 1.59 4.49
CA ALA A 131 18.19 2.27 3.58
C ALA A 131 16.83 2.48 4.25
N ILE A 132 16.40 3.73 4.40
CA ILE A 132 15.12 4.12 4.98
C ILE A 132 14.24 4.73 3.90
N ALA A 133 13.10 4.10 3.64
CA ALA A 133 12.06 4.70 2.80
C ALA A 133 11.28 5.74 3.63
N LEU A 134 11.28 6.99 3.19
CA LEU A 134 10.43 8.06 3.71
C LEU A 134 9.33 8.34 2.69
N HIS A 135 8.09 8.02 3.04
CA HIS A 135 6.95 8.29 2.16
C HIS A 135 6.17 9.52 2.60
N VAL A 136 6.04 10.47 1.69
CA VAL A 136 5.24 11.68 1.88
C VAL A 136 4.02 11.63 0.95
N ARG A 137 2.82 11.78 1.52
CA ARG A 137 1.56 11.78 0.78
C ARG A 137 0.85 13.11 0.96
N ARG A 138 0.74 13.89 -0.10
CA ARG A 138 0.14 15.23 -0.10
C ARG A 138 -0.84 15.44 -1.26
N GLY A 139 -0.43 15.32 -2.47
CA GLY A 139 -1.14 15.45 -3.74
C GLY A 139 -2.65 15.65 -3.62
N ASP A 140 -3.42 14.63 -3.92
CA ASP A 140 -4.89 14.66 -3.81
C ASP A 140 -5.40 14.83 -2.36
N TYR A 141 -4.58 14.52 -1.33
CA TYR A 141 -4.96 14.68 0.07
C TYR A 141 -5.16 16.14 0.48
N LEU A 142 -4.44 17.08 -0.14
CA LEU A 142 -4.57 18.51 0.14
C LEU A 142 -5.99 19.02 -0.15
N HIS A 143 -6.68 18.40 -1.09
CA HIS A 143 -8.00 18.82 -1.57
C HIS A 143 -9.14 17.91 -1.10
N HIS A 144 -8.82 16.81 -0.40
CA HIS A 144 -9.85 15.88 0.07
C HIS A 144 -10.28 16.18 1.51
N PRO A 145 -11.58 16.29 1.80
CA PRO A 145 -12.06 16.69 3.12
C PRO A 145 -11.72 15.71 4.24
N ASP A 146 -11.67 14.41 3.93
CA ASP A 146 -11.51 13.34 4.92
C ASP A 146 -10.06 12.87 5.08
N HIS A 147 -9.18 13.18 4.14
CA HIS A 147 -7.78 12.75 4.21
C HIS A 147 -6.96 13.66 5.12
N LEU A 148 -6.20 13.02 6.01
CA LEU A 148 -5.25 13.70 6.88
C LEU A 148 -3.95 13.97 6.11
N VAL A 149 -3.58 15.23 5.95
CA VAL A 149 -2.26 15.62 5.46
C VAL A 149 -1.31 15.69 6.65
N LEU A 150 -0.29 14.86 6.64
CA LEU A 150 0.73 14.86 7.69
C LEU A 150 1.59 16.11 7.60
N THR A 151 1.87 16.73 8.74
CA THR A 151 2.71 17.93 8.82
C THR A 151 4.19 17.56 8.76
N PHE A 152 5.05 18.52 8.40
CA PHE A 152 6.50 18.33 8.44
C PHE A 152 7.00 17.88 9.81
N ARG A 153 6.37 18.34 10.90
CA ARG A 153 6.70 17.95 12.28
C ARG A 153 6.63 16.43 12.51
N TYR A 154 5.70 15.73 11.87
CA TYR A 154 5.63 14.26 11.93
C TYR A 154 6.92 13.65 11.36
N TYR A 155 7.31 14.08 10.17
CA TYR A 155 8.49 13.56 9.49
C TYR A 155 9.78 13.90 10.23
N GLN A 156 9.89 15.11 10.78
CA GLN A 156 11.03 15.51 11.62
C GLN A 156 11.21 14.60 12.84
N LYS A 157 10.11 14.34 13.59
CA LYS A 157 10.14 13.44 14.74
C LYS A 157 10.52 12.01 14.32
N ALA A 158 9.98 11.51 13.22
CA ALA A 158 10.25 10.18 12.71
C ALA A 158 11.71 10.02 12.25
N LEU A 159 12.23 10.99 11.50
CA LEU A 159 13.63 11.02 11.08
C LEU A 159 14.59 11.07 12.26
N ALA A 160 14.38 11.97 13.21
CA ALA A 160 15.21 12.09 14.40
C ALA A 160 15.24 10.76 15.19
N TYR A 161 14.12 10.07 15.29
CA TYR A 161 14.08 8.76 15.93
C TYR A 161 14.89 7.70 15.14
N MET A 162 14.68 7.61 13.83
CA MET A 162 15.39 6.64 12.96
C MET A 162 16.90 6.90 13.01
N GLN A 163 17.34 8.16 12.94
CA GLN A 163 18.74 8.55 13.01
C GLN A 163 19.38 8.21 14.37
N ALA A 164 18.59 8.24 15.45
CA ALA A 164 19.07 7.87 16.78
C ALA A 164 19.30 6.36 16.96
N ILE A 165 18.57 5.52 16.22
CA ILE A 165 18.62 4.05 16.40
C ILE A 165 19.29 3.30 15.25
N LYS A 166 19.60 3.95 14.13
CA LYS A 166 20.27 3.37 12.97
C LYS A 166 21.59 4.10 12.72
N ALA A 167 22.66 3.33 12.60
CA ALA A 167 23.97 3.89 12.26
C ALA A 167 24.01 4.21 10.76
N ASP A 168 24.48 5.39 10.38
CA ASP A 168 24.65 5.84 9.00
C ASP A 168 23.40 5.58 8.12
N PRO A 169 22.22 6.12 8.49
CA PRO A 169 21.01 5.91 7.73
C PRO A 169 21.02 6.69 6.41
N GLU A 170 20.66 6.05 5.33
CA GLU A 170 20.41 6.69 4.04
C GLU A 170 18.91 6.81 3.78
N ILE A 171 18.45 8.03 3.54
CA ILE A 171 17.02 8.35 3.43
C ILE A 171 16.64 8.47 1.96
N PHE A 172 15.67 7.68 1.53
CA PHE A 172 15.08 7.70 0.19
C PHE A 172 13.66 8.21 0.27
N VAL A 173 13.41 9.37 -0.32
CA VAL A 173 12.12 10.09 -0.27
C VAL A 173 11.27 9.70 -1.48
N PHE A 174 10.07 9.22 -1.21
CA PHE A 174 9.03 8.89 -2.18
C PHE A 174 7.83 9.80 -1.96
N SER A 175 7.37 10.50 -2.97
CA SER A 175 6.25 11.45 -2.81
C SER A 175 5.48 11.67 -4.10
N ASP A 176 4.21 12.03 -3.96
CA ASP A 176 3.37 12.62 -5.01
C ASP A 176 3.43 14.17 -5.03
N ASP A 177 4.26 14.77 -4.16
CA ASP A 177 4.54 16.21 -4.06
C ASP A 177 6.05 16.39 -3.80
N ILE A 178 6.87 16.06 -4.80
CA ILE A 178 8.33 15.98 -4.63
C ILE A 178 8.96 17.36 -4.44
N GLU A 179 8.39 18.41 -5.07
CA GLU A 179 8.91 19.77 -4.93
C GLU A 179 8.76 20.26 -3.50
N TRP A 180 7.63 20.02 -2.86
CA TRP A 180 7.48 20.29 -1.43
C TRP A 180 8.52 19.52 -0.60
N CYS A 181 8.82 18.26 -0.95
CA CYS A 181 9.82 17.50 -0.23
C CYS A 181 11.24 18.11 -0.36
N LYS A 182 11.61 18.60 -1.54
CA LYS A 182 12.90 19.27 -1.78
C LYS A 182 13.07 20.55 -0.95
N GLU A 183 11.97 21.23 -0.65
CA GLU A 183 11.98 22.42 0.23
C GLU A 183 12.11 22.06 1.72
N GLN A 184 11.76 20.83 2.14
CA GLN A 184 11.66 20.44 3.53
C GLN A 184 12.82 19.55 4.00
N PHE A 185 13.41 18.75 3.12
CA PHE A 185 14.40 17.74 3.50
C PHE A 185 15.74 18.02 2.83
N GLU A 186 16.81 17.92 3.63
CA GLU A 186 18.21 18.02 3.21
C GLU A 186 18.90 16.68 3.43
N ASP A 187 20.00 16.42 2.73
CA ASP A 187 20.82 15.22 2.84
C ASP A 187 20.05 13.91 2.64
N VAL A 188 19.15 13.91 1.65
CA VAL A 188 18.28 12.76 1.28
C VAL A 188 18.32 12.52 -0.23
N HIS A 189 17.92 11.30 -0.64
CA HIS A 189 17.77 10.94 -2.04
C HIS A 189 16.27 11.07 -2.45
N PHE A 190 15.98 11.88 -3.45
CA PHE A 190 14.62 12.00 -3.99
C PHE A 190 14.41 11.01 -5.12
N ILE A 191 13.38 10.16 -5.03
CA ILE A 191 13.02 9.18 -6.05
C ILE A 191 11.96 9.79 -6.97
N GLU A 192 12.36 10.14 -8.20
CA GLU A 192 11.52 10.86 -9.17
C GLU A 192 11.09 10.00 -10.37
N LEU A 193 10.98 8.68 -10.17
CA LEU A 193 10.49 7.79 -11.23
C LEU A 193 9.02 8.07 -11.55
N PRO A 194 8.62 8.12 -12.84
CA PRO A 194 7.26 8.45 -13.22
C PRO A 194 6.24 7.33 -12.91
N GLU A 195 6.71 6.10 -12.82
CA GLU A 195 5.85 4.93 -12.66
C GLU A 195 5.70 4.52 -11.19
N ASP A 196 4.50 4.61 -10.66
CA ASP A 196 4.18 4.30 -9.27
C ASP A 196 4.54 2.87 -8.84
N TYR A 197 4.40 1.88 -9.73
CA TYR A 197 4.78 0.50 -9.44
C TYR A 197 6.30 0.33 -9.32
N LEU A 198 7.12 1.08 -10.04
CA LEU A 198 8.58 1.09 -9.88
C LEU A 198 9.00 1.78 -8.57
N GLN A 199 8.37 2.89 -8.22
CA GLN A 199 8.58 3.52 -6.91
C GLN A 199 8.21 2.56 -5.77
N PHE A 200 7.13 1.79 -5.91
CA PHE A 200 6.72 0.78 -4.92
C PHE A 200 7.79 -0.31 -4.76
N GLU A 201 8.35 -0.82 -5.84
CA GLU A 201 9.40 -1.83 -5.79
C GLU A 201 10.69 -1.29 -5.16
N LEU A 202 11.11 -0.04 -5.48
CA LEU A 202 12.25 0.61 -4.80
C LEU A 202 11.98 0.81 -3.30
N MET A 203 10.77 1.22 -2.94
CA MET A 203 10.39 1.37 -1.53
C MET A 203 10.49 0.03 -0.80
N ARG A 204 10.06 -1.07 -1.40
CA ARG A 204 10.21 -2.44 -0.86
C ARG A 204 11.65 -2.89 -0.72
N ALA A 205 12.55 -2.38 -1.57
CA ALA A 205 13.99 -2.69 -1.48
C ALA A 205 14.66 -2.04 -0.26
N CYS A 206 14.05 -1.01 0.34
CA CYS A 206 14.53 -0.40 1.57
C CYS A 206 14.39 -1.35 2.78
N LYS A 207 15.16 -1.08 3.83
CA LYS A 207 15.24 -1.93 5.04
C LYS A 207 14.36 -1.44 6.18
N HIS A 208 14.08 -0.14 6.23
CA HIS A 208 13.28 0.50 7.27
C HIS A 208 12.35 1.54 6.63
N PHE A 209 11.31 1.95 7.36
CA PHE A 209 10.24 2.75 6.78
C PHE A 209 9.76 3.86 7.72
N ILE A 210 9.57 5.04 7.16
CA ILE A 210 8.74 6.11 7.72
C ILE A 210 7.58 6.28 6.75
N ILE A 211 6.40 5.81 7.12
CA ILE A 211 5.26 5.77 6.21
C ILE A 211 4.29 6.92 6.43
N ALA A 212 3.61 7.34 5.36
CA ALA A 212 2.41 8.16 5.46
C ALA A 212 1.17 7.29 5.73
N ASN A 213 0.04 7.93 5.99
CA ASN A 213 -1.29 7.30 6.06
C ASN A 213 -1.79 6.90 4.65
N SER A 214 -1.02 6.07 3.97
CA SER A 214 -1.26 5.63 2.60
C SER A 214 -1.11 4.12 2.45
N THR A 215 -2.08 3.48 1.81
CA THR A 215 -2.05 2.04 1.50
C THR A 215 -0.84 1.63 0.68
N PHE A 216 -0.26 2.56 -0.07
CA PHE A 216 0.93 2.36 -0.88
C PHE A 216 2.16 2.03 -0.02
N SER A 217 2.55 2.92 0.89
CA SER A 217 3.67 2.70 1.80
C SER A 217 3.35 1.67 2.89
N TRP A 218 2.07 1.53 3.25
CA TRP A 218 1.64 0.49 4.18
C TRP A 218 2.02 -0.90 3.67
N TRP A 219 1.72 -1.21 2.41
CA TRP A 219 2.09 -2.50 1.83
C TRP A 219 3.60 -2.70 1.72
N ALA A 220 4.35 -1.69 1.28
CA ALA A 220 5.80 -1.80 1.20
C ALA A 220 6.42 -2.16 2.56
N ALA A 221 5.97 -1.50 3.63
CA ALA A 221 6.43 -1.76 4.99
C ALA A 221 5.92 -3.10 5.55
N PHE A 222 4.67 -3.47 5.26
CA PHE A 222 4.04 -4.68 5.80
C PHE A 222 4.65 -5.97 5.24
N LEU A 223 5.14 -5.93 4.02
CA LEU A 223 5.81 -7.07 3.39
C LEU A 223 7.27 -7.24 3.83
N ALA A 224 7.88 -6.23 4.45
CA ALA A 224 9.27 -6.27 4.85
C ALA A 224 9.50 -7.13 6.10
N TYR A 225 10.59 -7.91 6.11
CA TYR A 225 11.00 -8.69 7.27
C TYR A 225 11.93 -7.89 8.17
N GLY A 226 11.69 -7.93 9.49
CA GLY A 226 12.59 -7.36 10.49
C GLY A 226 12.79 -5.85 10.40
N ALA A 227 11.94 -5.17 9.63
CA ALA A 227 12.01 -3.73 9.42
C ALA A 227 11.60 -2.96 10.68
N THR A 228 12.32 -1.86 10.96
CA THR A 228 11.78 -0.83 11.84
C THR A 228 10.83 0.04 11.01
N VAL A 229 9.58 0.14 11.44
CA VAL A 229 8.55 0.94 10.77
C VAL A 229 8.02 2.00 11.71
N ILE A 230 8.01 3.24 11.26
CA ILE A 230 7.37 4.37 11.93
C ILE A 230 6.16 4.79 11.12
N ALA A 231 5.01 4.85 11.78
CA ALA A 231 3.73 5.21 11.21
C ALA A 231 3.06 6.35 12.00
N PRO A 232 2.16 7.14 11.37
CA PRO A 232 1.34 8.10 12.10
C PRO A 232 0.33 7.34 12.96
N ASN A 233 -0.03 7.89 14.13
CA ASN A 233 -1.03 7.29 15.02
C ASN A 233 -2.48 7.59 14.61
N GLN A 234 -2.67 8.27 13.50
CA GLN A 234 -3.98 8.61 12.96
C GLN A 234 -3.97 8.48 11.44
N TRP A 235 -5.02 7.83 10.89
CA TRP A 235 -5.12 7.55 9.45
C TRP A 235 -5.94 8.59 8.68
N ASN A 236 -7.06 9.05 9.25
CA ASN A 236 -7.99 10.01 8.65
C ASN A 236 -8.18 11.26 9.51
N LYS A 237 -8.64 12.37 8.92
CA LYS A 237 -8.95 13.64 9.66
C LYS A 237 -10.03 13.48 10.72
N THR A 238 -11.08 12.78 10.37
CA THR A 238 -12.25 12.57 11.22
C THR A 238 -12.52 11.09 11.38
N ARG A 239 -12.93 10.69 12.57
CA ARG A 239 -13.51 9.39 12.83
C ARG A 239 -14.93 9.37 12.27
N LEU A 240 -15.08 9.16 10.98
CA LEU A 240 -16.39 9.00 10.36
C LEU A 240 -17.04 7.70 10.84
N ASN A 241 -18.37 7.70 11.00
CA ASN A 241 -19.14 6.50 11.36
C ASN A 241 -18.75 5.31 10.48
N GLY A 242 -18.14 4.26 11.08
CA GLY A 242 -17.59 3.09 10.41
C GLY A 242 -16.10 3.19 10.03
N SER A 243 -15.48 4.36 10.08
CA SER A 243 -14.04 4.52 9.81
C SER A 243 -13.15 4.09 10.97
N GLU A 244 -13.71 3.97 12.19
CA GLU A 244 -12.96 3.53 13.37
C GLU A 244 -12.41 2.11 13.23
N ILE A 245 -13.17 1.21 12.60
CA ILE A 245 -12.73 -0.17 12.34
C ILE A 245 -11.60 -0.15 11.31
N HIS A 246 -11.76 0.61 10.23
CA HIS A 246 -10.74 0.76 9.20
C HIS A 246 -9.44 1.36 9.77
N GLU A 247 -9.53 2.46 10.51
CA GLU A 247 -8.37 3.08 11.14
C GLU A 247 -7.67 2.11 12.09
N ARG A 248 -8.42 1.39 12.94
CA ARG A 248 -7.88 0.37 13.84
C ARG A 248 -7.15 -0.74 13.08
N ASN A 249 -7.69 -1.20 11.96
CA ASN A 249 -7.07 -2.23 11.14
C ASN A 249 -5.76 -1.74 10.51
N MET A 250 -5.75 -0.51 9.97
CA MET A 250 -4.54 0.06 9.37
C MET A 250 -3.43 0.34 10.38
N LEU A 251 -3.80 0.60 11.65
CA LEU A 251 -2.88 0.83 12.77
C LEU A 251 -2.62 -0.44 13.62
N SER A 252 -3.01 -1.63 13.15
CA SER A 252 -2.85 -2.87 13.92
C SER A 252 -1.47 -3.56 13.82
N PRO A 253 -0.64 -3.39 12.77
CA PRO A 253 0.69 -3.96 12.77
C PRO A 253 1.53 -3.46 13.95
N PRO A 254 2.48 -4.27 14.48
CA PRO A 254 3.29 -3.93 15.64
C PRO A 254 4.39 -2.92 15.28
N TRP A 255 3.99 -1.78 14.73
CA TRP A 255 4.88 -0.69 14.34
C TRP A 255 5.00 0.35 15.44
N MET A 256 5.97 1.23 15.31
CA MET A 256 6.07 2.40 16.15
C MET A 256 5.13 3.51 15.62
N TYR A 257 4.29 4.04 16.48
CA TYR A 257 3.33 5.08 16.12
C TYR A 257 3.72 6.42 16.75
N ILE A 258 3.89 7.44 15.91
CA ILE A 258 4.17 8.81 16.35
C ILE A 258 2.86 9.58 16.52
N ASN A 259 2.68 10.18 17.70
CA ASN A 259 1.57 11.09 17.97
C ASN A 259 1.74 12.37 17.14
N LEU A 260 0.67 12.76 16.45
CA LEU A 260 0.62 13.95 15.61
C LEU A 260 0.37 15.25 16.38
N LEU A 261 -0.05 15.15 17.66
CA LEU A 261 -0.30 16.29 18.55
C LEU A 261 0.98 16.89 19.12
#